data_e587bd9aa82aa0cafe7a8ce6995e35ae
#
_entry.id   e587bd9aa82aa0cafe7a8ce6995e35ae
#
_cell.length_a   1.000
_cell.length_b   1.000
_cell.length_c   1.000
_cell.angle_alpha   90.00
_cell.angle_beta   90.00
_cell.angle_gamma   90.00
#
_symmetry.space_group_name_H-M   'P 1'
#
loop_
_entity.id
_entity.type
_entity.pdbx_description
1 polymer ?
#
loop_
_entity_poly.entity_id
_entity_poly.type
_entity_poly.pdbx_seq_one_letter_code
_entity_poly.pdbx_strand_id
1 'polypeptide(L)'
;MSLLSARETAYQTIRSRIITMELKPGDPLNDRELAEELGISRTPMREALLMLNLTRMVDIKPQSGTHVAPINLKLMEMEQFARYTLEKEILNRLRGHDTPAGGRIPQQH
;
A
#
# COMPACT_ATOMS: atom_id res chain seq x y z
N MET A 1 -17.77 3.18 -15.78
CA MET A 1 -17.21 1.84 -15.82
C MET A 1 -15.82 1.83 -15.28
N SER A 2 -15.52 0.90 -14.41
CA SER A 2 -14.18 0.82 -13.82
C SER A 2 -13.25 0.08 -14.76
N LEU A 3 -12.06 0.60 -14.94
CA LEU A 3 -11.02 -0.08 -15.72
C LEU A 3 -10.16 -0.97 -14.83
N LEU A 4 -10.41 -0.96 -13.54
CA LEU A 4 -9.63 -1.78 -12.63
C LEU A 4 -10.18 -3.20 -12.60
N SER A 5 -9.29 -4.17 -12.47
CA SER A 5 -9.70 -5.55 -12.26
C SER A 5 -10.35 -5.70 -10.89
N ALA A 6 -11.05 -6.80 -10.69
CA ALA A 6 -11.66 -7.08 -9.38
C ALA A 6 -10.59 -7.11 -8.29
N ARG A 7 -9.43 -7.69 -8.60
CA ARG A 7 -8.32 -7.77 -7.65
C ARG A 7 -7.83 -6.37 -7.27
N GLU A 8 -7.70 -5.48 -8.24
CA GLU A 8 -7.23 -4.14 -7.97
C GLU A 8 -8.24 -3.32 -7.21
N THR A 9 -9.52 -3.47 -7.54
CA THR A 9 -10.57 -2.81 -6.79
C THR A 9 -10.55 -3.25 -5.34
N ALA A 10 -10.41 -4.57 -5.11
CA ALA A 10 -10.34 -5.09 -3.74
C ALA A 10 -9.10 -4.55 -3.02
N TYR A 11 -7.96 -4.57 -3.69
CA TYR A 11 -6.72 -4.07 -3.10
C TYR A 11 -6.86 -2.62 -2.67
N GLN A 12 -7.36 -1.76 -3.54
CA GLN A 12 -7.49 -0.34 -3.23
C GLN A 12 -8.52 -0.11 -2.12
N THR A 13 -9.62 -0.84 -2.14
CA THR A 13 -10.66 -0.68 -1.14
C THR A 13 -10.16 -1.07 0.25
N ILE A 14 -9.55 -2.24 0.37
CA ILE A 14 -9.08 -2.71 1.67
C ILE A 14 -7.93 -1.83 2.16
N ARG A 15 -7.01 -1.47 1.27
CA ARG A 15 -5.91 -0.60 1.62
C ARG A 15 -6.42 0.74 2.17
N SER A 16 -7.40 1.32 1.52
CA SER A 16 -7.99 2.57 1.95
C SER A 16 -8.63 2.45 3.34
N ARG A 17 -9.33 1.35 3.58
CA ARG A 17 -9.96 1.12 4.88
C ARG A 17 -8.94 0.96 6.00
N ILE A 18 -7.78 0.40 5.69
CA ILE A 18 -6.72 0.26 6.68
C ILE A 18 -6.09 1.62 6.96
N ILE A 19 -5.82 2.40 5.92
CA ILE A 19 -5.20 3.70 6.09
C ILE A 19 -6.09 4.67 6.85
N THR A 20 -7.38 4.63 6.60
CA THR A 20 -8.32 5.52 7.28
C THR A 20 -8.73 4.98 8.65
N MET A 21 -8.19 3.85 9.05
CA MET A 21 -8.49 3.22 10.35
C MET A 21 -9.93 2.70 10.45
N GLU A 22 -10.60 2.56 9.32
CA GLU A 22 -11.89 1.89 9.30
C GLU A 22 -11.68 0.42 9.65
N LEU A 23 -10.58 -0.17 9.12
CA LEU A 23 -10.11 -1.47 9.56
C LEU A 23 -8.89 -1.22 10.43
N LYS A 24 -8.98 -1.63 11.67
CA LYS A 24 -7.95 -1.32 12.68
C LYS A 24 -6.92 -2.42 12.79
N PRO A 25 -5.73 -2.10 13.28
CA PRO A 25 -4.72 -3.14 13.50
C PRO A 25 -5.27 -4.29 14.33
N GLY A 26 -5.04 -5.52 13.85
CA GLY A 26 -5.54 -6.69 14.52
C GLY A 26 -6.91 -7.14 14.09
N ASP A 27 -7.65 -6.32 13.37
CA ASP A 27 -8.99 -6.71 12.90
C ASP A 27 -8.89 -7.91 11.98
N PRO A 28 -9.78 -8.90 12.13
CA PRO A 28 -9.76 -10.06 11.25
C PRO A 28 -10.30 -9.69 9.87
N LEU A 29 -9.73 -10.32 8.86
CA LEU A 29 -10.14 -10.09 7.47
C LEU A 29 -10.57 -11.44 6.91
N ASN A 30 -11.86 -11.56 6.63
CA ASN A 30 -12.40 -12.79 6.07
C ASN A 30 -12.60 -12.59 4.59
N ASP A 31 -11.87 -13.37 3.77
CA ASP A 31 -11.89 -13.19 2.33
C ASP A 31 -13.29 -13.42 1.74
N ARG A 32 -14.05 -14.35 2.30
CA ARG A 32 -15.38 -14.64 1.81
C ARG A 32 -16.33 -13.49 2.08
N GLU A 33 -16.31 -12.95 3.30
CA GLU A 33 -17.20 -11.85 3.66
C GLU A 33 -16.84 -10.59 2.89
N LEU A 34 -15.55 -10.31 2.74
CA LEU A 34 -15.12 -9.14 2.00
C LEU A 34 -15.46 -9.27 0.52
N ALA A 35 -15.33 -10.46 -0.03
CA ALA A 35 -15.68 -10.69 -1.43
C ALA A 35 -17.18 -10.48 -1.65
N GLU A 36 -18.00 -10.97 -0.74
CA GLU A 36 -19.43 -10.77 -0.82
C GLU A 36 -19.79 -9.29 -0.73
N GLU A 37 -19.14 -8.59 0.20
CA GLU A 37 -19.40 -7.18 0.38
C GLU A 37 -19.07 -6.38 -0.88
N LEU A 38 -17.98 -6.72 -1.55
CA LEU A 38 -17.55 -5.99 -2.73
C LEU A 38 -18.13 -6.54 -4.03
N GLY A 39 -18.93 -7.61 -3.94
CA GLY A 39 -19.56 -8.18 -5.11
C GLY A 39 -18.59 -8.85 -6.07
N ILE A 40 -17.52 -9.45 -5.56
CA ILE A 40 -16.53 -10.12 -6.39
C ILE A 40 -16.32 -11.55 -5.89
N SER A 41 -15.58 -12.34 -6.66
CA SER A 41 -15.25 -13.71 -6.27
C SER A 41 -14.18 -13.72 -5.19
N ARG A 42 -14.06 -14.85 -4.51
CA ARG A 42 -13.05 -14.99 -3.45
C ARG A 42 -11.63 -14.98 -4.00
N THR A 43 -11.43 -15.52 -5.21
CA THR A 43 -10.08 -15.59 -5.78
C THR A 43 -9.42 -14.22 -5.92
N PRO A 44 -10.04 -13.23 -6.57
CA PRO A 44 -9.42 -11.90 -6.62
C PRO A 44 -9.31 -11.26 -5.25
N MET A 45 -10.21 -11.56 -4.33
CA MET A 45 -10.09 -11.04 -2.97
C MET A 45 -8.86 -11.61 -2.27
N ARG A 46 -8.63 -12.92 -2.40
CA ARG A 46 -7.45 -13.54 -1.81
C ARG A 46 -6.17 -12.98 -2.41
N GLU A 47 -6.17 -12.74 -3.72
CA GLU A 47 -5.01 -12.15 -4.37
C GLU A 47 -4.74 -10.75 -3.86
N ALA A 48 -5.79 -9.97 -3.64
CA ALA A 48 -5.65 -8.63 -3.09
C ALA A 48 -5.05 -8.67 -1.68
N LEU A 49 -5.51 -9.62 -0.87
CA LEU A 49 -4.98 -9.75 0.49
C LEU A 49 -3.53 -10.19 0.48
N LEU A 50 -3.14 -11.04 -0.48
CA LEU A 50 -1.74 -11.42 -0.64
C LEU A 50 -0.88 -10.22 -1.03
N MET A 51 -1.40 -9.36 -1.89
CA MET A 51 -0.69 -8.14 -2.27
C MET A 51 -0.48 -7.24 -1.06
N LEU A 52 -1.51 -7.12 -0.23
CA LEU A 52 -1.41 -6.31 0.99
C LEU A 52 -0.46 -6.95 2.00
N ASN A 53 -0.36 -8.27 1.98
CA ASN A 53 0.59 -8.97 2.84
C ASN A 53 2.03 -8.67 2.40
N LEU A 54 2.26 -8.55 1.10
CA LEU A 54 3.58 -8.21 0.60
C LEU A 54 4.01 -6.80 1.02
N THR A 55 3.06 -5.89 1.18
CA THR A 55 3.36 -4.55 1.63
C THR A 55 3.29 -4.41 3.15
N ARG A 56 3.09 -5.54 3.84
CA ARG A 56 3.05 -5.60 5.31
C ARG A 56 1.88 -4.86 5.93
N MET A 57 0.83 -4.63 5.18
CA MET A 57 -0.40 -4.05 5.72
C MET A 57 -1.34 -5.12 6.27
N VAL A 58 -1.14 -6.36 5.85
CA VAL A 58 -1.97 -7.49 6.26
C VAL A 58 -1.05 -8.64 6.65
N ASP A 59 -1.39 -9.31 7.75
CA ASP A 59 -0.68 -10.51 8.19
C ASP A 59 -1.52 -11.72 7.86
N ILE A 60 -0.92 -12.70 7.22
CA ILE A 60 -1.58 -13.98 6.93
C ILE A 60 -0.87 -15.06 7.71
N LYS A 61 -1.57 -15.62 8.69
CA LYS A 61 -1.01 -16.66 9.55
C LYS A 61 -1.74 -17.97 9.28
N PRO A 62 -1.00 -19.04 9.01
CA PRO A 62 -1.63 -20.33 8.63
C PRO A 62 -2.67 -20.82 9.61
N GLN A 63 -2.47 -20.56 10.90
CA GLN A 63 -3.36 -21.11 11.91
C GLN A 63 -4.37 -20.12 12.46
N SER A 64 -4.09 -18.83 12.36
CA SER A 64 -5.00 -17.85 12.93
C SER A 64 -5.70 -17.00 11.90
N GLY A 65 -5.43 -17.21 10.63
CA GLY A 65 -6.12 -16.49 9.56
C GLY A 65 -5.47 -15.16 9.19
N THR A 66 -6.23 -14.35 8.53
CA THR A 66 -5.75 -13.07 7.99
C THR A 66 -6.23 -11.93 8.86
N HIS A 67 -5.33 -11.03 9.19
CA HIS A 67 -5.63 -9.90 10.06
C HIS A 67 -4.93 -8.66 9.56
N VAL A 68 -5.46 -7.50 9.91
CA VAL A 68 -4.77 -6.23 9.63
C VAL A 68 -3.51 -6.21 10.48
N ALA A 69 -2.38 -5.95 9.85
CA ALA A 69 -1.11 -5.94 10.55
C ALA A 69 -1.02 -4.71 11.46
N PRO A 70 -0.21 -4.79 12.52
CA PRO A 70 0.04 -3.61 13.34
C PRO A 70 0.67 -2.53 12.46
N ILE A 71 0.15 -1.32 12.52
CA ILE A 71 0.67 -0.26 11.69
C ILE A 71 2.01 0.20 12.23
N ASN A 72 3.00 0.20 11.36
CA ASN A 72 4.30 0.74 11.73
C ASN A 72 4.40 2.12 11.09
N LEU A 73 4.09 3.13 11.88
CA LEU A 73 4.09 4.50 11.40
C LEU A 73 5.45 4.90 10.85
N LYS A 74 6.51 4.39 11.45
CA LYS A 74 7.85 4.71 11.00
C LYS A 74 8.10 4.19 9.59
N LEU A 75 7.66 2.95 9.30
CA LEU A 75 7.81 2.40 7.97
C LEU A 75 6.98 3.17 6.95
N MET A 76 5.77 3.57 7.35
CA MET A 76 4.94 4.36 6.46
C MET A 76 5.57 5.71 6.15
N GLU A 77 6.13 6.35 7.15
CA GLU A 77 6.82 7.63 6.97
C GLU A 77 8.03 7.48 6.06
N MET A 78 8.79 6.42 6.24
CA MET A 78 9.96 6.16 5.41
C MET A 78 9.55 5.92 3.95
N GLU A 79 8.47 5.18 3.76
CA GLU A 79 7.98 4.89 2.42
C GLU A 79 7.53 6.17 1.73
N GLN A 80 6.79 7.01 2.44
CA GLN A 80 6.34 8.28 1.88
C GLN A 80 7.50 9.21 1.61
N PHE A 81 8.47 9.23 2.50
CA PHE A 81 9.66 10.07 2.33
C PHE A 81 10.45 9.64 1.10
N ALA A 82 10.63 8.34 0.91
CA ALA A 82 11.36 7.82 -0.23
C ALA A 82 10.64 8.18 -1.54
N ARG A 83 9.34 8.06 -1.55
CA ARG A 83 8.55 8.41 -2.73
C ARG A 83 8.65 9.90 -3.04
N TYR A 84 8.54 10.73 -2.01
CA TYR A 84 8.64 12.17 -2.19
C TYR A 84 10.01 12.55 -2.73
N THR A 85 11.06 11.95 -2.21
CA THR A 85 12.41 12.22 -2.66
C THR A 85 12.62 11.85 -4.12
N LEU A 86 12.06 10.70 -4.53
CA LEU A 86 12.18 10.28 -5.91
C LEU A 86 11.44 11.22 -6.85
N GLU A 87 10.25 11.63 -6.49
CA GLU A 87 9.48 12.53 -7.31
C GLU A 87 10.18 13.87 -7.46
N LYS A 88 10.75 14.36 -6.38
CA LYS A 88 11.46 15.62 -6.39
C LYS A 88 12.68 15.55 -7.29
N GLU A 89 13.41 14.45 -7.24
CA GLU A 89 14.59 14.29 -8.07
C GLU A 89 14.22 14.21 -9.55
N ILE A 90 13.14 13.50 -9.86
CA ILE A 90 12.66 13.39 -11.22
C ILE A 90 12.28 14.75 -11.76
N LEU A 91 11.57 15.55 -10.97
CA LEU A 91 11.18 16.88 -11.37
C LEU A 91 12.39 17.78 -11.62
N ASN A 92 13.41 17.67 -10.79
CA ASN A 92 14.63 18.44 -10.98
C ASN A 92 15.30 18.10 -12.31
N ARG A 93 15.34 16.82 -12.62
CA ARG A 93 15.94 16.38 -13.89
C ARG A 93 15.14 16.86 -15.08
N LEU A 94 13.81 16.84 -14.95
CA LEU A 94 12.97 17.31 -16.04
C LEU A 94 13.11 18.80 -16.29
N ARG A 95 13.49 19.56 -15.27
CA ARG A 95 13.72 20.99 -15.43
C ARG A 95 15.07 21.28 -16.05
N GLY A 96 15.87 20.25 -16.26
CA GLY A 96 17.17 20.48 -16.85
C GLY A 96 18.21 21.04 -15.91
N HIS A 97 17.93 21.01 -14.65
CA HIS A 97 18.86 21.55 -13.80
C HIS A 97 19.79 20.63 -13.38
N ASP A 98 20.77 20.62 -13.76
CA ASP A 98 21.68 19.85 -13.31
C ASP A 98 22.38 20.42 -12.45
N THR A 99 22.37 20.77 -11.75
CA THR A 99 23.07 21.23 -10.97
C THR A 99 23.90 20.56 -10.49
N PRO A 100 24.66 20.68 -10.58
CA PRO A 100 25.60 19.99 -10.28
C PRO A 100 25.71 19.87 -9.11
N ALA A 101 25.67 20.06 -8.98
CA ALA A 101 25.84 19.76 -8.18
C ALA A 101 25.33 19.57 -7.50
N GLY A 102 25.02 19.57 -7.65
CA GLY A 102 24.53 19.40 -7.21
C GLY A 102 24.44 18.72 -6.71
N GLY A 103 24.58 18.56 -6.84
CA GLY A 103 24.32 17.98 -6.53
C GLY A 103 24.68 17.43 -5.72
N ARG A 104 25.02 17.63 -5.42
CA ARG A 104 25.30 17.12 -4.65
C ARG A 104 24.75 16.95 -3.69
N ILE A 105 24.45 16.81 -3.49
CA ILE A 105 23.82 16.51 -2.86
C ILE A 105 23.55 16.29 -2.01
N PRO A 106 23.45 16.24 -1.62
CA PRO A 106 23.04 15.96 -0.82
C PRO A 106 22.84 15.84 0.10
N GLN A 107 23.12 16.07 0.23
CA GLN A 107 22.99 15.98 0.86
C GLN A 107 22.40 16.04 1.56
N GLN A 108 22.27 16.14 1.62
CA GLN A 108 21.68 16.19 2.14
C GLN A 108 21.15 15.84 2.77
N HIS A 109 21.26 15.68 3.15
CA HIS A 109 20.74 15.28 3.56
C HIS A 109 20.26 15.18 4.03
#